data_906bb59c0b72ec14f82b5bd894ae8641
#
_entry.id   906bb59c0b72ec14f82b5bd894ae8641
#
_cell.length_a   1.000
_cell.length_b   1.000
_cell.length_c   1.000
_cell.angle_alpha   90.00
_cell.angle_beta   90.00
_cell.angle_gamma   90.00
#
_symmetry.space_group_name_H-M   'P 1'
#
loop_
_entity.id
_entity.type
_entity.pdbx_description
1 polymer ?
#
loop_
_entity_poly.entity_id
_entity_poly.type
_entity_poly.pdbx_seq_one_letter_code
_entity_poly.pdbx_strand_id
1 'polypeptide(L)'
;AALTASREIVGILPSSAMRPEPPKAGAKSWLERHIKSLDKISVGWKMTIRNMFRNKVRTLITQLVVIFAVGLLVCSFFLNDAADYMMRKTFYESQSYDMTIRFDTMQPERELLNIGRIDGVQRVEAFMEIPVRIYYQGRYEDDVLIAYDTDLSMKKLENTQGEQIHIPAEGILLNQRTKDKLGVASGETVEIETLLSYGQTNWSKTLIFGSVNQMIGAGSYIDLQQANQIMKEQKLVSGAMLKVDQDKISHVETEINKMLEVSSVLQQRKEVANWEQLLQTLDISTGIISLFGILLGLAIVYNSSVMNMSDRRREIGYMRAIGFSSNEISRLLFRENIIYLIFGTILGLPFGRQLVGAYMKSVENDLYTLPIIIYPRTYVLATVGGIIFILIAHFLSTKDIKKMDLVEVLKSPE
;
A
#
# COMPACT_ATOMS: atom_id res chain seq x y z
N ALA A 1 -12.03 27.55 -13.93
CA ALA A 1 -10.99 28.47 -14.42
C ALA A 1 -11.55 29.43 -15.48
N ALA A 2 -12.18 28.98 -16.59
CA ALA A 2 -12.69 29.85 -17.65
C ALA A 2 -13.79 30.83 -17.16
N LEU A 3 -14.72 30.39 -16.32
CA LEU A 3 -15.79 31.21 -15.75
C LEU A 3 -15.32 32.27 -14.74
N THR A 4 -14.23 32.01 -14.03
CA THR A 4 -13.64 32.99 -13.11
C THR A 4 -12.83 34.03 -13.85
N ALA A 5 -12.08 33.64 -14.89
CA ALA A 5 -11.35 34.56 -15.75
C ALA A 5 -12.27 35.51 -16.52
N SER A 6 -13.39 35.00 -17.07
CA SER A 6 -14.35 35.84 -17.79
C SER A 6 -15.05 36.87 -16.89
N ARG A 7 -15.35 36.53 -15.62
CA ARG A 7 -15.91 37.46 -14.64
C ARG A 7 -14.94 38.58 -14.24
N GLU A 8 -13.65 38.28 -14.15
CA GLU A 8 -12.64 39.28 -13.84
C GLU A 8 -12.45 40.28 -14.98
N ILE A 9 -12.51 39.81 -16.24
CA ILE A 9 -12.38 40.65 -17.45
C ILE A 9 -13.58 41.59 -17.61
N VAL A 10 -14.79 41.13 -17.32
CA VAL A 10 -16.02 41.96 -17.47
C VAL A 10 -16.09 43.11 -16.43
N GLY A 11 -15.38 42.99 -15.32
CA GLY A 11 -15.34 44.02 -14.26
C GLY A 11 -14.28 45.12 -14.46
N ILE A 12 -13.39 44.99 -15.45
CA ILE A 12 -12.29 45.95 -15.68
C ILE A 12 -12.74 47.07 -16.61
N LEU A 13 -12.67 48.31 -16.14
CA LEU A 13 -12.95 49.47 -17.02
C LEU A 13 -11.90 49.54 -18.14
N PRO A 14 -12.31 49.80 -19.42
CA PRO A 14 -11.38 49.87 -20.56
C PRO A 14 -10.20 50.82 -20.34
N SER A 15 -10.40 51.93 -19.64
CA SER A 15 -9.33 52.89 -19.29
C SER A 15 -8.32 52.37 -18.29
N SER A 16 -8.67 51.40 -17.42
CA SER A 16 -7.75 50.77 -16.51
C SER A 16 -7.01 49.59 -17.12
N ALA A 17 -7.62 48.91 -18.12
CA ALA A 17 -6.95 47.85 -18.87
C ALA A 17 -5.81 48.38 -19.77
N MET A 18 -5.84 49.66 -20.18
CA MET A 18 -4.77 50.30 -20.96
C MET A 18 -3.65 50.94 -20.17
N ARG A 19 -3.71 50.93 -18.81
CA ARG A 19 -2.63 51.40 -17.98
C ARG A 19 -1.82 50.22 -17.46
N PRO A 20 -0.46 50.27 -17.53
CA PRO A 20 0.35 49.27 -16.88
C PRO A 20 0.07 49.26 -15.38
N GLU A 21 -0.27 48.12 -14.81
CA GLU A 21 -0.52 47.97 -13.37
C GLU A 21 0.71 48.48 -12.58
N PRO A 22 0.53 49.44 -11.65
CA PRO A 22 1.64 49.90 -10.81
C PRO A 22 2.12 48.68 -9.98
N PRO A 23 3.44 48.53 -9.79
CA PRO A 23 4.01 47.47 -9.01
C PRO A 23 3.41 47.49 -7.59
N LYS A 24 2.72 46.39 -7.22
CA LYS A 24 2.09 46.29 -5.90
C LYS A 24 3.14 46.44 -4.82
N ALA A 25 3.02 47.52 -4.03
CA ALA A 25 3.97 47.83 -2.96
C ALA A 25 4.13 46.66 -2.00
N GLY A 26 5.37 46.30 -1.68
CA GLY A 26 5.72 45.15 -0.84
C GLY A 26 5.31 45.35 0.62
N ALA A 27 4.05 45.00 0.95
CA ALA A 27 3.62 44.96 2.35
C ALA A 27 4.34 43.83 3.10
N LYS A 28 4.68 44.04 4.38
CA LYS A 28 5.23 42.97 5.23
C LYS A 28 4.25 41.82 5.27
N SER A 29 4.74 40.59 4.99
CA SER A 29 3.93 39.35 5.06
C SER A 29 3.39 39.17 6.48
N TRP A 30 2.21 38.55 6.61
CA TRP A 30 1.61 38.18 7.89
C TRP A 30 2.57 37.37 8.78
N LEU A 31 3.37 36.48 8.20
CA LEU A 31 4.41 35.71 8.88
C LEU A 31 5.54 36.62 9.46
N GLU A 32 5.95 37.66 8.75
CA GLU A 32 6.97 38.61 9.24
C GLU A 32 6.47 39.43 10.44
N ARG A 33 5.16 39.59 10.58
CA ARG A 33 4.56 40.26 11.74
C ARG A 33 4.52 39.38 12.99
N HIS A 34 4.40 38.06 12.82
CA HIS A 34 4.19 37.13 13.95
C HIS A 34 5.47 36.37 14.35
N ILE A 35 6.44 36.20 13.45
CA ILE A 35 7.65 35.42 13.72
C ILE A 35 8.87 36.35 13.74
N LYS A 36 9.20 36.89 14.92
CA LYS A 36 10.39 37.76 15.15
C LYS A 36 11.73 37.09 14.75
N SER A 37 11.79 35.76 14.71
CA SER A 37 12.96 35.00 14.27
C SER A 37 13.27 35.17 12.77
N LEU A 38 12.29 35.55 11.94
CA LEU A 38 12.51 35.85 10.52
C LEU A 38 13.39 37.10 10.28
N ASP A 39 13.52 37.99 11.26
CA ASP A 39 14.39 39.14 11.13
C ASP A 39 15.88 38.80 11.08
N LYS A 40 16.28 37.62 11.54
CA LYS A 40 17.67 37.15 11.53
C LYS A 40 18.04 36.42 10.21
N ILE A 41 17.06 36.13 9.33
CA ILE A 41 17.26 35.39 8.09
C ILE A 41 17.81 36.33 6.99
N SER A 42 18.66 35.78 6.10
CA SER A 42 19.24 36.54 4.99
C SER A 42 18.17 37.16 4.08
N VAL A 43 18.49 38.32 3.50
CA VAL A 43 17.57 39.08 2.63
C VAL A 43 16.97 38.23 1.50
N GLY A 44 17.74 37.30 0.94
CA GLY A 44 17.25 36.40 -0.11
C GLY A 44 16.14 35.49 0.35
N TRP A 45 16.18 34.94 1.56
CA TRP A 45 15.08 34.10 2.09
C TRP A 45 13.83 34.93 2.40
N LYS A 46 14.00 36.16 2.94
CA LYS A 46 12.88 37.09 3.14
C LYS A 46 12.17 37.41 1.83
N MET A 47 12.95 37.66 0.77
CA MET A 47 12.42 37.94 -0.56
C MET A 47 11.66 36.75 -1.13
N THR A 48 12.18 35.53 -0.96
CA THR A 48 11.51 34.28 -1.38
C THR A 48 10.16 34.12 -0.67
N ILE A 49 10.12 34.22 0.65
CA ILE A 49 8.90 34.08 1.45
C ILE A 49 7.85 35.13 1.03
N ARG A 50 8.24 36.40 0.90
CA ARG A 50 7.34 37.47 0.44
C ARG A 50 6.74 37.17 -0.94
N ASN A 51 7.55 36.67 -1.86
CA ASN A 51 7.09 36.30 -3.20
C ASN A 51 6.06 35.18 -3.18
N MET A 52 6.27 34.14 -2.35
CA MET A 52 5.30 33.06 -2.18
C MET A 52 3.95 33.56 -1.67
N PHE A 53 3.97 34.46 -0.65
CA PHE A 53 2.74 35.00 -0.07
C PHE A 53 2.06 36.06 -0.95
N ARG A 54 2.76 36.69 -1.87
CA ARG A 54 2.18 37.60 -2.84
C ARG A 54 1.24 36.89 -3.83
N ASN A 55 1.64 35.69 -4.30
CA ASN A 55 0.90 34.89 -5.27
C ASN A 55 0.36 33.60 -4.62
N LYS A 56 -0.58 33.75 -3.68
CA LYS A 56 -1.10 32.64 -2.83
C LYS A 56 -1.66 31.48 -3.62
N VAL A 57 -2.46 31.74 -4.65
CA VAL A 57 -3.11 30.69 -5.46
C VAL A 57 -2.07 29.82 -6.17
N ARG A 58 -1.10 30.46 -6.81
CA ARG A 58 -0.01 29.73 -7.49
C ARG A 58 0.83 28.92 -6.50
N THR A 59 1.20 29.53 -5.37
CA THR A 59 1.96 28.84 -4.30
C THR A 59 1.19 27.60 -3.80
N LEU A 60 -0.13 27.73 -3.60
CA LEU A 60 -0.98 26.63 -3.19
C LEU A 60 -1.00 25.52 -4.23
N ILE A 61 -1.21 25.86 -5.50
CA ILE A 61 -1.24 24.86 -6.61
C ILE A 61 0.10 24.13 -6.69
N THR A 62 1.23 24.86 -6.72
CA THR A 62 2.56 24.24 -6.76
C THR A 62 2.79 23.35 -5.52
N GLN A 63 2.38 23.81 -4.34
CA GLN A 63 2.49 23.03 -3.12
C GLN A 63 1.66 21.73 -3.18
N LEU A 64 0.42 21.79 -3.66
CA LEU A 64 -0.43 20.61 -3.87
C LEU A 64 0.22 19.61 -4.84
N VAL A 65 0.78 20.10 -5.94
CA VAL A 65 1.49 19.25 -6.91
C VAL A 65 2.63 18.48 -6.25
N VAL A 66 3.45 19.14 -5.44
CA VAL A 66 4.57 18.48 -4.75
C VAL A 66 4.06 17.47 -3.70
N ILE A 67 2.99 17.80 -2.97
CA ILE A 67 2.33 16.88 -2.02
C ILE A 67 1.86 15.62 -2.75
N PHE A 68 1.16 15.78 -3.88
CA PHE A 68 0.70 14.65 -4.68
C PHE A 68 1.86 13.82 -5.24
N ALA A 69 2.92 14.46 -5.75
CA ALA A 69 4.07 13.75 -6.29
C ALA A 69 4.76 12.89 -5.22
N VAL A 70 4.99 13.44 -4.01
CA VAL A 70 5.56 12.69 -2.89
C VAL A 70 4.60 11.59 -2.43
N GLY A 71 3.30 11.88 -2.34
CA GLY A 71 2.28 10.91 -1.96
C GLY A 71 2.19 9.71 -2.92
N LEU A 72 2.27 9.97 -4.23
CA LEU A 72 2.32 8.92 -5.25
C LEU A 72 3.57 8.05 -5.14
N LEU A 73 4.73 8.63 -4.81
CA LEU A 73 5.95 7.85 -4.55
C LEU A 73 5.78 6.91 -3.35
N VAL A 74 5.17 7.38 -2.26
CA VAL A 74 4.87 6.52 -1.10
C VAL A 74 3.95 5.38 -1.51
N CYS A 75 2.88 5.67 -2.25
CA CYS A 75 1.93 4.67 -2.72
C CYS A 75 2.59 3.63 -3.65
N SER A 76 3.53 4.08 -4.49
CA SER A 76 4.27 3.22 -5.39
C SER A 76 5.20 2.24 -4.67
N PHE A 77 5.97 2.72 -3.69
CA PHE A 77 6.89 1.86 -2.94
C PHE A 77 6.21 1.00 -1.87
N PHE A 78 5.00 1.39 -1.44
CA PHE A 78 4.22 0.64 -0.46
C PHE A 78 3.93 -0.79 -0.87
N LEU A 79 3.65 -1.05 -2.15
CA LEU A 79 3.30 -2.40 -2.62
C LEU A 79 4.43 -3.40 -2.36
N ASN A 80 5.68 -2.99 -2.55
CA ASN A 80 6.82 -3.85 -2.27
C ASN A 80 6.96 -4.12 -0.76
N ASP A 81 6.71 -3.11 0.09
CA ASP A 81 6.73 -3.30 1.54
C ASP A 81 5.63 -4.25 2.00
N ALA A 82 4.43 -4.12 1.46
CA ALA A 82 3.29 -4.97 1.78
C ALA A 82 3.52 -6.42 1.32
N ALA A 83 4.07 -6.62 0.11
CA ALA A 83 4.42 -7.92 -0.43
C ALA A 83 5.51 -8.62 0.41
N ASP A 84 6.60 -7.92 0.72
CA ASP A 84 7.66 -8.41 1.59
C ASP A 84 7.12 -8.85 2.96
N TYR A 85 6.26 -8.02 3.56
CA TYR A 85 5.67 -8.33 4.86
C TYR A 85 4.76 -9.56 4.77
N MET A 86 3.89 -9.62 3.76
CA MET A 86 2.98 -10.73 3.54
C MET A 86 3.75 -12.06 3.36
N MET A 87 4.77 -12.07 2.51
CA MET A 87 5.60 -13.26 2.27
C MET A 87 6.30 -13.73 3.55
N ARG A 88 6.94 -12.80 4.24
CA ARG A 88 7.67 -13.12 5.47
C ARG A 88 6.73 -13.65 6.56
N LYS A 89 5.61 -12.98 6.78
CA LYS A 89 4.63 -13.39 7.81
C LYS A 89 3.99 -14.73 7.48
N THR A 90 3.54 -14.92 6.25
CA THR A 90 2.78 -16.12 5.88
C THR A 90 3.67 -17.35 5.79
N PHE A 91 4.82 -17.27 5.10
CA PHE A 91 5.60 -18.46 4.79
C PHE A 91 6.79 -18.71 5.72
N TYR A 92 7.43 -17.65 6.23
CA TYR A 92 8.65 -17.83 7.02
C TYR A 92 8.41 -17.75 8.53
N GLU A 93 7.42 -16.99 8.99
CA GLU A 93 7.14 -16.84 10.43
C GLU A 93 5.98 -17.74 10.90
N SER A 94 4.94 -17.94 10.07
CA SER A 94 3.74 -18.67 10.46
C SER A 94 3.78 -20.16 10.11
N GLN A 95 4.63 -20.59 9.17
CA GLN A 95 4.69 -21.99 8.71
C GLN A 95 6.04 -22.62 9.01
N SER A 96 6.02 -23.84 9.54
CA SER A 96 7.23 -24.62 9.83
C SER A 96 7.22 -26.03 9.21
N TYR A 97 6.18 -26.36 8.45
CA TYR A 97 6.13 -27.57 7.63
C TYR A 97 6.89 -27.41 6.30
N ASP A 98 7.24 -28.54 5.67
CA ASP A 98 7.95 -28.57 4.40
C ASP A 98 7.04 -28.99 3.23
N MET A 99 5.98 -29.74 3.53
CA MET A 99 5.00 -30.23 2.55
C MET A 99 3.59 -30.20 3.12
N THR A 100 2.62 -30.02 2.22
CA THR A 100 1.19 -30.24 2.49
C THR A 100 0.68 -31.27 1.51
N ILE A 101 -0.07 -32.24 2.01
CA ILE A 101 -0.78 -33.24 1.19
C ILE A 101 -2.28 -33.06 1.35
N ARG A 102 -3.01 -33.25 0.25
CA ARG A 102 -4.48 -33.30 0.25
C ARG A 102 -4.94 -34.59 -0.35
N PHE A 103 -5.95 -35.17 0.26
CA PHE A 103 -6.59 -36.37 -0.24
C PHE A 103 -7.71 -36.02 -1.24
N ASP A 104 -8.00 -36.93 -2.16
CA ASP A 104 -9.11 -36.78 -3.13
C ASP A 104 -10.47 -36.80 -2.41
N THR A 105 -10.58 -37.68 -1.42
CA THR A 105 -11.72 -37.75 -0.50
C THR A 105 -11.22 -37.76 0.94
N MET A 106 -12.07 -37.38 1.90
CA MET A 106 -11.70 -37.45 3.32
C MET A 106 -11.31 -38.88 3.68
N GLN A 107 -10.18 -39.04 4.35
CA GLN A 107 -9.61 -40.30 4.78
C GLN A 107 -9.67 -40.45 6.30
N PRO A 108 -9.72 -41.68 6.84
CA PRO A 108 -9.51 -41.90 8.25
C PRO A 108 -8.13 -41.44 8.68
N GLU A 109 -8.03 -40.73 9.83
CA GLU A 109 -6.78 -40.21 10.42
C GLU A 109 -5.67 -41.30 10.52
N ARG A 110 -6.04 -42.57 10.70
CA ARG A 110 -5.10 -43.70 10.72
C ARG A 110 -4.23 -43.84 9.48
N GLU A 111 -4.69 -43.35 8.30
CA GLU A 111 -3.90 -43.38 7.07
C GLU A 111 -2.66 -42.50 7.15
N LEU A 112 -2.65 -41.50 8.04
CA LEU A 112 -1.47 -40.67 8.31
C LEU A 112 -0.33 -41.46 8.94
N LEU A 113 -0.62 -42.60 9.62
CA LEU A 113 0.40 -43.49 10.16
C LEU A 113 1.24 -44.14 9.03
N ASN A 114 0.63 -44.41 7.87
CA ASN A 114 1.33 -44.95 6.70
C ASN A 114 2.29 -43.88 6.13
N ILE A 115 1.84 -42.65 6.07
CA ILE A 115 2.66 -41.52 5.61
C ILE A 115 3.80 -41.23 6.60
N GLY A 116 3.54 -41.30 7.90
CA GLY A 116 4.56 -41.12 8.95
C GLY A 116 5.67 -42.19 8.96
N ARG A 117 5.47 -43.33 8.27
CA ARG A 117 6.47 -44.41 8.14
C ARG A 117 7.40 -44.22 6.94
N ILE A 118 7.12 -43.30 6.04
CA ILE A 118 7.97 -43.05 4.87
C ILE A 118 9.30 -42.51 5.37
N ASP A 119 10.40 -43.06 4.86
CA ASP A 119 11.74 -42.66 5.23
C ASP A 119 11.99 -41.18 4.87
N GLY A 120 12.33 -40.38 5.87
CA GLY A 120 12.51 -38.92 5.75
C GLY A 120 11.36 -38.11 6.31
N VAL A 121 10.20 -38.69 6.64
CA VAL A 121 9.12 -37.98 7.34
C VAL A 121 9.44 -37.92 8.83
N GLN A 122 9.55 -36.72 9.37
CA GLN A 122 9.84 -36.48 10.79
C GLN A 122 8.58 -36.31 11.62
N ARG A 123 7.58 -35.62 11.07
CA ARG A 123 6.32 -35.29 11.77
C ARG A 123 5.18 -35.13 10.77
N VAL A 124 3.99 -35.55 11.22
CA VAL A 124 2.74 -35.41 10.46
C VAL A 124 1.72 -34.74 11.37
N GLU A 125 1.07 -33.67 10.90
CA GLU A 125 -0.06 -33.03 11.57
C GLU A 125 -1.26 -33.04 10.63
N ALA A 126 -2.39 -33.55 11.11
CA ALA A 126 -3.63 -33.66 10.38
C ALA A 126 -4.29 -32.30 10.16
N PHE A 127 -5.04 -32.17 9.08
CA PHE A 127 -6.01 -31.09 8.94
C PHE A 127 -7.26 -31.55 8.17
N MET A 128 -8.35 -30.78 8.34
CA MET A 128 -9.55 -30.92 7.57
C MET A 128 -9.98 -29.56 7.01
N GLU A 129 -10.27 -29.52 5.72
CA GLU A 129 -10.83 -28.34 5.02
C GLU A 129 -12.28 -28.64 4.66
N ILE A 130 -13.22 -27.81 5.13
CA ILE A 130 -14.65 -27.95 4.91
C ILE A 130 -15.16 -26.66 4.28
N PRO A 131 -15.64 -26.66 3.03
CA PRO A 131 -16.37 -25.52 2.49
C PRO A 131 -17.65 -25.31 3.31
N VAL A 132 -17.88 -24.09 3.78
CA VAL A 132 -19.03 -23.77 4.62
C VAL A 132 -19.65 -22.45 4.22
N ARG A 133 -20.92 -22.30 4.58
CA ARG A 133 -21.61 -21.01 4.57
C ARG A 133 -21.94 -20.63 6.01
N ILE A 134 -21.54 -19.44 6.40
CA ILE A 134 -21.72 -18.95 7.77
C ILE A 134 -22.82 -17.91 7.76
N TYR A 135 -23.84 -18.11 8.59
CA TYR A 135 -25.00 -17.24 8.69
C TYR A 135 -25.00 -16.45 10.01
N TYR A 136 -25.30 -15.17 9.91
CA TYR A 136 -25.53 -14.32 11.07
C TYR A 136 -26.58 -13.23 10.76
N GLN A 137 -27.64 -13.19 11.52
CA GLN A 137 -28.72 -12.17 11.44
C GLN A 137 -29.24 -11.93 9.99
N GLY A 138 -29.46 -13.01 9.22
CA GLY A 138 -29.95 -12.94 7.84
C GLY A 138 -28.91 -12.57 6.79
N ARG A 139 -27.64 -12.39 7.16
CA ARG A 139 -26.49 -12.30 6.26
C ARG A 139 -25.79 -13.64 6.20
N TYR A 140 -25.09 -13.87 5.11
CA TYR A 140 -24.23 -15.05 4.99
C TYR A 140 -22.96 -14.72 4.22
N GLU A 141 -21.91 -15.48 4.49
CA GLU A 141 -20.64 -15.48 3.74
C GLU A 141 -20.16 -16.92 3.55
N ASP A 142 -19.66 -17.19 2.35
CA ASP A 142 -19.02 -18.47 2.04
C ASP A 142 -17.56 -18.40 2.53
N ASP A 143 -17.13 -19.45 3.23
CA ASP A 143 -15.80 -19.54 3.85
C ASP A 143 -15.31 -20.99 3.78
N VAL A 144 -14.03 -21.21 4.09
CA VAL A 144 -13.45 -22.53 4.29
C VAL A 144 -13.12 -22.69 5.77
N LEU A 145 -13.74 -23.66 6.41
CA LEU A 145 -13.43 -24.01 7.79
C LEU A 145 -12.25 -24.97 7.79
N ILE A 146 -11.12 -24.50 8.32
CA ILE A 146 -9.87 -25.26 8.41
C ILE A 146 -9.73 -25.77 9.84
N ALA A 147 -9.73 -27.08 9.99
CA ALA A 147 -9.65 -27.73 11.29
C ALA A 147 -8.25 -28.31 11.52
N TYR A 148 -7.70 -28.03 12.68
CA TYR A 148 -6.45 -28.61 13.18
C TYR A 148 -6.65 -29.07 14.63
N ASP A 149 -5.73 -29.88 15.13
CA ASP A 149 -5.67 -30.18 16.55
C ASP A 149 -5.32 -28.93 17.38
N THR A 150 -5.78 -28.88 18.62
CA THR A 150 -5.49 -27.77 19.55
C THR A 150 -4.00 -27.59 19.85
N ASP A 151 -3.20 -28.66 19.72
CA ASP A 151 -1.74 -28.68 19.91
C ASP A 151 -0.94 -28.42 18.64
N LEU A 152 -1.57 -27.80 17.63
CA LEU A 152 -0.96 -27.41 16.36
C LEU A 152 0.42 -26.73 16.57
N SER A 153 1.46 -27.28 15.96
CA SER A 153 2.82 -26.78 16.10
C SER A 153 3.47 -26.35 14.80
N MET A 154 3.02 -26.89 13.66
CA MET A 154 3.61 -26.58 12.35
C MET A 154 3.04 -25.32 11.72
N LYS A 155 1.97 -24.75 12.27
CA LYS A 155 1.39 -23.48 11.79
C LYS A 155 1.03 -22.60 13.00
N LYS A 156 1.44 -21.32 12.94
CA LYS A 156 1.09 -20.32 13.94
C LYS A 156 -0.03 -19.45 13.43
N LEU A 157 -1.03 -19.22 14.26
CA LEU A 157 -2.14 -18.31 13.97
C LEU A 157 -1.92 -17.01 14.76
N GLU A 158 -2.24 -15.89 14.12
CA GLU A 158 -2.13 -14.57 14.75
C GLU A 158 -3.47 -13.82 14.64
N ASN A 159 -3.78 -13.02 15.64
CA ASN A 159 -4.90 -12.10 15.61
C ASN A 159 -4.53 -10.81 14.82
N THR A 160 -5.46 -9.87 14.72
CA THR A 160 -5.25 -8.58 14.03
C THR A 160 -4.22 -7.69 14.73
N GLN A 161 -3.85 -7.98 15.98
CA GLN A 161 -2.85 -7.26 16.77
C GLN A 161 -1.45 -7.87 16.62
N GLY A 162 -1.33 -9.01 15.91
CA GLY A 162 -0.07 -9.74 15.73
C GLY A 162 0.28 -10.65 16.91
N GLU A 163 -0.66 -10.90 17.81
CA GLU A 163 -0.47 -11.82 18.95
C GLU A 163 -0.80 -13.24 18.49
N GLN A 164 0.02 -14.20 18.93
CA GLN A 164 -0.23 -15.60 18.66
C GLN A 164 -1.49 -16.07 19.40
N ILE A 165 -2.37 -16.76 18.67
CA ILE A 165 -3.59 -17.35 19.21
C ILE A 165 -3.61 -18.85 18.97
N HIS A 166 -4.28 -19.57 19.86
CA HIS A 166 -4.48 -21.01 19.74
C HIS A 166 -5.92 -21.32 19.34
N ILE A 167 -6.12 -22.44 18.67
CA ILE A 167 -7.44 -22.93 18.32
C ILE A 167 -8.16 -23.32 19.61
N PRO A 168 -9.35 -22.77 19.88
CA PRO A 168 -10.11 -23.14 21.06
C PRO A 168 -10.68 -24.56 20.92
N ALA A 169 -10.76 -25.30 22.02
CA ALA A 169 -11.41 -26.62 22.04
C ALA A 169 -12.91 -26.54 21.70
N GLU A 170 -13.55 -25.40 21.99
CA GLU A 170 -14.95 -25.13 21.65
C GLU A 170 -15.05 -23.73 21.01
N GLY A 171 -15.82 -23.65 19.92
CA GLY A 171 -15.98 -22.40 19.14
C GLY A 171 -15.07 -22.31 17.94
N ILE A 172 -15.16 -21.20 17.23
CA ILE A 172 -14.39 -20.93 16.01
C ILE A 172 -13.60 -19.63 16.11
N LEU A 173 -12.49 -19.60 15.38
CA LEU A 173 -11.76 -18.37 15.05
C LEU A 173 -12.15 -17.97 13.65
N LEU A 174 -12.94 -16.91 13.50
CA LEU A 174 -13.32 -16.40 12.19
C LEU A 174 -12.15 -15.70 11.50
N ASN A 175 -12.06 -15.85 10.18
CA ASN A 175 -11.27 -14.92 9.40
C ASN A 175 -11.77 -13.50 9.65
N GLN A 176 -10.85 -12.55 9.88
CA GLN A 176 -11.21 -11.16 10.19
C GLN A 176 -12.13 -10.56 9.12
N ARG A 177 -11.91 -10.87 7.86
CA ARG A 177 -12.72 -10.42 6.75
C ARG A 177 -14.15 -10.97 6.79
N THR A 178 -14.32 -12.28 7.01
CA THR A 178 -15.62 -12.92 7.18
C THR A 178 -16.38 -12.29 8.34
N LYS A 179 -15.67 -12.04 9.45
CA LYS A 179 -16.19 -11.35 10.62
C LYS A 179 -16.69 -9.93 10.30
N ASP A 180 -15.91 -9.14 9.56
CA ASP A 180 -16.24 -7.77 9.19
C ASP A 180 -17.44 -7.72 8.22
N LYS A 181 -17.50 -8.61 7.24
CA LYS A 181 -18.61 -8.71 6.27
C LYS A 181 -19.93 -9.11 6.94
N LEU A 182 -19.90 -10.08 7.85
CA LEU A 182 -21.07 -10.50 8.61
C LEU A 182 -21.48 -9.45 9.65
N GLY A 183 -20.54 -8.61 10.11
CA GLY A 183 -20.76 -7.63 11.17
C GLY A 183 -20.96 -8.27 12.54
N VAL A 184 -20.29 -9.41 12.80
CA VAL A 184 -20.45 -10.21 14.01
C VAL A 184 -19.31 -9.94 14.99
N ALA A 185 -19.61 -9.95 16.30
CA ALA A 185 -18.63 -9.76 17.35
C ALA A 185 -18.15 -11.08 17.96
N SER A 186 -16.96 -11.08 18.60
CA SER A 186 -16.52 -12.22 19.40
C SER A 186 -17.45 -12.42 20.59
N GLY A 187 -17.76 -13.66 20.91
CA GLY A 187 -18.75 -14.04 21.94
C GLY A 187 -20.16 -14.26 21.40
N GLU A 188 -20.42 -13.97 20.12
CA GLU A 188 -21.69 -14.25 19.48
C GLU A 188 -21.74 -15.64 18.83
N THR A 189 -22.92 -16.14 18.56
CA THR A 189 -23.12 -17.46 17.94
C THR A 189 -23.53 -17.30 16.49
N VAL A 190 -22.91 -18.07 15.60
CA VAL A 190 -23.24 -18.17 14.18
C VAL A 190 -23.79 -19.55 13.83
N GLU A 191 -24.54 -19.62 12.76
CA GLU A 191 -24.97 -20.88 12.16
C GLU A 191 -24.07 -21.22 10.98
N ILE A 192 -23.59 -22.46 10.95
CA ILE A 192 -22.69 -22.97 9.91
C ILE A 192 -23.42 -24.06 9.14
N GLU A 193 -23.44 -23.92 7.82
CA GLU A 193 -23.92 -24.89 6.85
C GLU A 193 -22.75 -25.47 6.07
N THR A 194 -22.60 -26.80 6.01
CA THR A 194 -21.54 -27.43 5.22
C THR A 194 -21.94 -27.51 3.74
N LEU A 195 -21.02 -27.12 2.85
CA LEU A 195 -21.21 -27.04 1.39
C LEU A 195 -20.48 -28.18 0.65
N LEU A 196 -20.57 -29.42 1.12
CA LEU A 196 -19.89 -30.52 0.50
C LEU A 196 -20.59 -30.93 -0.80
N SER A 197 -19.79 -31.31 -1.82
CA SER A 197 -20.29 -31.81 -3.10
C SER A 197 -20.99 -33.16 -2.99
N TYR A 198 -20.68 -33.93 -1.94
CA TYR A 198 -21.24 -35.24 -1.67
C TYR A 198 -21.61 -35.38 -0.19
N GLY A 199 -22.76 -35.94 0.11
CA GLY A 199 -23.24 -36.15 1.46
C GLY A 199 -24.42 -35.26 1.85
N GLN A 200 -24.79 -35.31 3.13
CA GLN A 200 -25.87 -34.48 3.66
C GLN A 200 -25.30 -33.13 4.10
N THR A 201 -26.02 -32.08 3.78
CA THR A 201 -25.77 -30.75 4.35
C THR A 201 -25.99 -30.79 5.86
N ASN A 202 -24.98 -30.42 6.64
CA ASN A 202 -25.07 -30.40 8.08
C ASN A 202 -25.13 -28.93 8.56
N TRP A 203 -25.98 -28.71 9.57
CA TRP A 203 -26.13 -27.43 10.22
C TRP A 203 -25.61 -27.51 11.66
N SER A 204 -24.87 -26.52 12.08
CA SER A 204 -24.36 -26.42 13.45
C SER A 204 -24.39 -24.96 13.92
N LYS A 205 -24.58 -24.79 15.23
CA LYS A 205 -24.42 -23.49 15.89
C LYS A 205 -23.10 -23.49 16.63
N THR A 206 -22.32 -22.46 16.43
CA THR A 206 -20.97 -22.38 16.99
C THR A 206 -20.67 -20.98 17.50
N LEU A 207 -20.00 -20.90 18.67
CA LEU A 207 -19.58 -19.66 19.29
C LEU A 207 -18.36 -19.10 18.56
N ILE A 208 -18.33 -17.78 18.32
CA ILE A 208 -17.14 -17.10 17.83
C ILE A 208 -16.23 -16.78 19.02
N PHE A 209 -15.11 -17.48 19.09
CA PHE A 209 -14.11 -17.23 20.13
C PHE A 209 -13.27 -15.98 19.85
N GLY A 210 -12.91 -15.76 18.59
CA GLY A 210 -12.06 -14.65 18.18
C GLY A 210 -11.96 -14.51 16.66
N SER A 211 -10.98 -13.75 16.21
CA SER A 211 -10.66 -13.61 14.79
C SER A 211 -9.19 -13.84 14.52
N VAL A 212 -8.91 -14.40 13.34
CA VAL A 212 -7.58 -14.63 12.82
C VAL A 212 -7.30 -13.68 11.66
N ASN A 213 -6.09 -13.16 11.60
CA ASN A 213 -5.63 -12.34 10.49
C ASN A 213 -4.85 -13.21 9.49
N GLN A 214 -5.52 -13.64 8.42
CA GLN A 214 -4.90 -14.41 7.35
C GLN A 214 -4.72 -13.53 6.12
N MET A 215 -3.49 -13.45 5.62
CA MET A 215 -3.14 -12.56 4.49
C MET A 215 -3.28 -13.26 3.14
N ILE A 216 -3.07 -14.57 3.10
CA ILE A 216 -3.17 -15.40 1.89
C ILE A 216 -4.19 -16.49 2.14
N GLY A 217 -5.13 -16.64 1.21
CA GLY A 217 -6.25 -17.55 1.31
C GLY A 217 -7.37 -17.02 2.20
N ALA A 218 -8.50 -17.68 2.15
CA ALA A 218 -9.63 -17.45 3.04
C ALA A 218 -9.80 -18.69 3.91
N GLY A 219 -10.03 -18.51 5.22
CA GLY A 219 -10.31 -19.64 6.09
C GLY A 219 -10.52 -19.20 7.54
N SER A 220 -11.54 -19.78 8.13
CA SER A 220 -11.80 -19.73 9.56
C SER A 220 -11.29 -21.02 10.20
N TYR A 221 -10.96 -20.99 11.47
CA TYR A 221 -10.28 -22.11 12.14
C TYR A 221 -11.13 -22.70 13.26
N ILE A 222 -11.07 -24.03 13.37
CA ILE A 222 -11.80 -24.79 14.35
C ILE A 222 -10.95 -25.99 14.83
N ASP A 223 -11.29 -26.55 15.99
CA ASP A 223 -10.70 -27.79 16.46
C ASP A 223 -11.14 -28.97 15.58
N LEU A 224 -10.21 -29.93 15.32
CA LEU A 224 -10.43 -31.08 14.44
C LEU A 224 -11.53 -32.01 14.95
N GLN A 225 -11.65 -32.20 16.26
CA GLN A 225 -12.70 -33.03 16.83
C GLN A 225 -14.08 -32.37 16.67
N GLN A 226 -14.14 -31.04 16.89
CA GLN A 226 -15.36 -30.27 16.70
C GLN A 226 -15.79 -30.25 15.20
N ALA A 227 -14.83 -30.14 14.27
CA ALA A 227 -15.11 -30.24 12.84
C ALA A 227 -15.70 -31.60 12.46
N ASN A 228 -15.14 -32.70 12.98
CA ASN A 228 -15.68 -34.03 12.79
C ASN A 228 -17.11 -34.15 13.36
N GLN A 229 -17.42 -33.55 14.50
CA GLN A 229 -18.78 -33.52 15.06
C GLN A 229 -19.78 -32.78 14.15
N ILE A 230 -19.38 -31.63 13.56
CA ILE A 230 -20.19 -30.90 12.59
C ILE A 230 -20.49 -31.77 11.38
N MET A 231 -19.50 -32.53 10.90
CA MET A 231 -19.63 -33.45 9.79
C MET A 231 -20.44 -34.72 10.14
N LYS A 232 -20.71 -34.96 11.42
CA LYS A 232 -21.28 -36.20 11.96
C LYS A 232 -20.46 -37.46 11.61
N GLU A 233 -19.16 -37.27 11.52
CA GLU A 233 -18.17 -38.29 11.21
C GLU A 233 -17.18 -38.42 12.38
N GLN A 234 -16.31 -39.43 12.32
CA GLN A 234 -15.34 -39.68 13.34
C GLN A 234 -13.93 -39.83 12.75
N LYS A 235 -13.00 -39.01 13.21
CA LYS A 235 -11.58 -39.12 12.87
C LYS A 235 -11.30 -39.11 11.36
N LEU A 236 -12.03 -38.27 10.62
CA LEU A 236 -11.72 -37.98 9.22
C LEU A 236 -10.78 -36.78 9.11
N VAL A 237 -9.98 -36.79 8.05
CA VAL A 237 -9.06 -35.73 7.67
C VAL A 237 -9.10 -35.53 6.15
N SER A 238 -8.89 -34.29 5.70
CA SER A 238 -8.78 -34.00 4.26
C SER A 238 -7.33 -33.91 3.78
N GLY A 239 -6.37 -33.88 4.70
CA GLY A 239 -4.95 -33.82 4.38
C GLY A 239 -4.06 -33.77 5.61
N ALA A 240 -2.78 -33.55 5.38
CA ALA A 240 -1.80 -33.39 6.44
C ALA A 240 -0.66 -32.43 6.05
N MET A 241 -0.10 -31.80 7.04
CA MET A 241 1.18 -31.08 6.96
C MET A 241 2.31 -32.01 7.39
N LEU A 242 3.42 -31.95 6.68
CA LEU A 242 4.59 -32.82 6.91
C LEU A 242 5.83 -31.98 7.19
N LYS A 243 6.58 -32.38 8.22
CA LYS A 243 7.96 -32.03 8.39
C LYS A 243 8.84 -33.12 7.85
N VAL A 244 9.78 -32.80 6.93
CA VAL A 244 10.56 -33.77 6.16
C VAL A 244 12.03 -33.41 6.20
N ASP A 245 12.90 -34.43 6.19
CA ASP A 245 14.33 -34.23 6.01
C ASP A 245 14.62 -33.54 4.66
N GLN A 246 15.37 -32.46 4.67
CA GLN A 246 15.62 -31.62 3.50
C GLN A 246 16.23 -32.41 2.32
N ASP A 247 17.09 -33.39 2.62
CA ASP A 247 17.75 -34.23 1.62
C ASP A 247 16.81 -35.29 1.03
N LYS A 248 15.67 -35.58 1.69
CA LYS A 248 14.73 -36.63 1.29
C LYS A 248 13.40 -36.08 0.75
N ILE A 249 13.24 -34.77 0.60
CA ILE A 249 11.99 -34.14 0.14
C ILE A 249 11.50 -34.77 -1.18
N SER A 250 12.38 -34.93 -2.18
CA SER A 250 12.02 -35.51 -3.48
C SER A 250 11.64 -36.98 -3.38
N HIS A 251 12.29 -37.74 -2.48
CA HIS A 251 11.94 -39.14 -2.23
C HIS A 251 10.55 -39.24 -1.61
N VAL A 252 10.30 -38.48 -0.54
CA VAL A 252 8.99 -38.44 0.14
C VAL A 252 7.88 -38.01 -0.82
N GLU A 253 8.09 -36.96 -1.63
CA GLU A 253 7.11 -36.53 -2.64
C GLU A 253 6.80 -37.67 -3.65
N THR A 254 7.83 -38.40 -4.09
CA THR A 254 7.65 -39.50 -5.04
C THR A 254 6.87 -40.66 -4.43
N GLU A 255 7.13 -41.04 -3.19
CA GLU A 255 6.41 -42.11 -2.49
C GLU A 255 4.94 -41.71 -2.21
N ILE A 256 4.68 -40.48 -1.79
CA ILE A 256 3.33 -39.98 -1.54
C ILE A 256 2.53 -39.91 -2.85
N ASN A 257 3.13 -39.45 -3.94
CA ASN A 257 2.44 -39.39 -5.26
C ASN A 257 2.07 -40.77 -5.85
N LYS A 258 2.58 -41.87 -5.31
CA LYS A 258 2.17 -43.25 -5.69
C LYS A 258 0.89 -43.67 -4.98
N MET A 259 0.48 -42.98 -3.92
CA MET A 259 -0.73 -43.30 -3.17
C MET A 259 -1.96 -42.82 -3.94
N LEU A 260 -2.90 -43.73 -4.20
CA LEU A 260 -4.08 -43.43 -5.02
C LEU A 260 -5.03 -42.41 -4.38
N GLU A 261 -5.01 -42.33 -3.05
CA GLU A 261 -5.88 -41.46 -2.27
C GLU A 261 -5.42 -40.01 -2.23
N VAL A 262 -4.19 -39.72 -2.67
CA VAL A 262 -3.59 -38.38 -2.64
C VAL A 262 -3.91 -37.64 -3.93
N SER A 263 -4.64 -36.53 -3.83
CA SER A 263 -4.96 -35.66 -4.96
C SER A 263 -3.86 -34.64 -5.26
N SER A 264 -3.15 -34.16 -4.23
CA SER A 264 -2.07 -33.19 -4.43
C SER A 264 -1.02 -33.25 -3.34
N VAL A 265 0.22 -33.02 -3.76
CA VAL A 265 1.39 -32.83 -2.88
C VAL A 265 1.98 -31.46 -3.21
N LEU A 266 2.04 -30.59 -2.22
CA LEU A 266 2.55 -29.25 -2.39
C LEU A 266 3.75 -29.01 -1.46
N GLN A 267 4.92 -28.80 -2.04
CA GLN A 267 6.10 -28.39 -1.29
C GLN A 267 5.99 -26.91 -0.94
N GLN A 268 6.25 -26.53 0.31
CA GLN A 268 6.27 -25.14 0.74
C GLN A 268 7.22 -24.27 -0.12
N ARG A 269 8.38 -24.80 -0.48
CA ARG A 269 9.32 -24.09 -1.36
C ARG A 269 8.75 -23.78 -2.74
N LYS A 270 7.96 -24.72 -3.32
CA LYS A 270 7.31 -24.50 -4.62
C LYS A 270 6.19 -23.45 -4.48
N GLU A 271 5.46 -23.49 -3.38
CA GLU A 271 4.41 -22.52 -3.09
C GLU A 271 5.00 -21.10 -2.93
N VAL A 272 6.06 -20.97 -2.14
CA VAL A 272 6.82 -19.71 -1.99
C VAL A 272 7.29 -19.21 -3.35
N ALA A 273 7.94 -20.06 -4.16
CA ALA A 273 8.43 -19.68 -5.49
C ALA A 273 7.31 -19.21 -6.43
N ASN A 274 6.13 -19.86 -6.39
CA ASN A 274 4.98 -19.45 -7.18
C ASN A 274 4.47 -18.06 -6.74
N TRP A 275 4.41 -17.79 -5.44
CA TRP A 275 4.04 -16.48 -4.92
C TRP A 275 5.09 -15.42 -5.26
N GLU A 276 6.38 -15.72 -5.11
CA GLU A 276 7.46 -14.82 -5.52
C GLU A 276 7.39 -14.47 -7.00
N GLN A 277 7.11 -15.45 -7.87
CA GLN A 277 6.92 -15.23 -9.31
C GLN A 277 5.71 -14.32 -9.59
N LEU A 278 4.59 -14.55 -8.90
CA LEU A 278 3.39 -13.71 -9.01
C LEU A 278 3.70 -12.27 -8.56
N LEU A 279 4.34 -12.11 -7.41
CA LEU A 279 4.73 -10.81 -6.88
C LEU A 279 5.74 -10.11 -7.78
N GLN A 280 6.72 -10.82 -8.34
CA GLN A 280 7.65 -10.25 -9.31
C GLN A 280 6.94 -9.73 -10.57
N THR A 281 5.91 -10.41 -11.04
CA THR A 281 5.10 -9.94 -12.16
C THR A 281 4.31 -8.67 -11.79
N LEU A 282 3.77 -8.62 -10.57
CA LEU A 282 3.12 -7.43 -10.03
C LEU A 282 4.12 -6.27 -9.86
N ASP A 283 5.34 -6.55 -9.41
CA ASP A 283 6.40 -5.55 -9.27
C ASP A 283 6.77 -4.89 -10.59
N ILE A 284 6.90 -5.68 -11.66
CA ILE A 284 7.16 -5.17 -13.01
C ILE A 284 6.01 -4.23 -13.45
N SER A 285 4.77 -4.67 -13.29
CA SER A 285 3.59 -3.88 -13.64
C SER A 285 3.51 -2.60 -12.82
N THR A 286 3.72 -2.69 -11.52
CA THR A 286 3.76 -1.57 -10.59
C THR A 286 4.93 -0.63 -10.91
N GLY A 287 6.09 -1.17 -11.28
CA GLY A 287 7.25 -0.42 -11.73
C GLY A 287 6.96 0.43 -12.97
N ILE A 288 6.24 -0.12 -13.94
CA ILE A 288 5.80 0.63 -15.13
C ILE A 288 4.85 1.75 -14.76
N ILE A 289 3.82 1.47 -13.95
CA ILE A 289 2.86 2.47 -13.48
C ILE A 289 3.58 3.56 -12.68
N SER A 290 4.53 3.17 -11.84
CA SER A 290 5.37 4.08 -11.05
C SER A 290 6.20 4.99 -11.94
N LEU A 291 6.81 4.44 -12.99
CA LEU A 291 7.57 5.22 -13.97
C LEU A 291 6.68 6.28 -14.64
N PHE A 292 5.46 5.92 -15.06
CA PHE A 292 4.50 6.90 -15.59
C PHE A 292 4.12 7.95 -14.54
N GLY A 293 3.88 7.56 -13.30
CA GLY A 293 3.61 8.48 -12.18
C GLY A 293 4.77 9.45 -11.93
N ILE A 294 6.00 8.95 -11.98
CA ILE A 294 7.24 9.74 -11.89
C ILE A 294 7.34 10.74 -13.05
N LEU A 295 7.13 10.28 -14.28
CA LEU A 295 7.19 11.14 -15.47
C LEU A 295 6.10 12.23 -15.45
N LEU A 296 4.88 11.87 -15.04
CA LEU A 296 3.79 12.83 -14.88
C LEU A 296 4.11 13.84 -13.77
N GLY A 297 4.61 13.38 -12.63
CA GLY A 297 5.02 14.25 -11.52
C GLY A 297 6.12 15.24 -11.94
N LEU A 298 7.14 14.76 -12.65
CA LEU A 298 8.19 15.61 -13.25
C LEU A 298 7.60 16.62 -14.24
N ALA A 299 6.72 16.18 -15.14
CA ALA A 299 6.11 17.05 -16.14
C ALA A 299 5.28 18.17 -15.49
N ILE A 300 4.51 17.84 -14.44
CA ILE A 300 3.67 18.81 -13.72
C ILE A 300 4.55 19.79 -12.94
N VAL A 301 5.57 19.32 -12.23
CA VAL A 301 6.51 20.19 -11.47
C VAL A 301 7.30 21.07 -12.44
N TYR A 302 7.77 20.52 -13.58
CA TYR A 302 8.44 21.28 -14.61
C TYR A 302 7.54 22.36 -15.19
N ASN A 303 6.31 22.00 -15.62
CA ASN A 303 5.34 22.94 -16.18
C ASN A 303 5.00 24.05 -15.17
N SER A 304 4.78 23.71 -13.91
CA SER A 304 4.57 24.69 -12.82
C SER A 304 5.76 25.64 -12.69
N SER A 305 6.99 25.11 -12.77
CA SER A 305 8.21 25.93 -12.71
C SER A 305 8.36 26.87 -13.92
N VAL A 306 8.05 26.37 -15.12
CA VAL A 306 8.10 27.18 -16.34
C VAL A 306 7.04 28.28 -16.32
N MET A 307 5.80 27.99 -15.92
CA MET A 307 4.75 28.99 -15.74
C MET A 307 5.15 30.05 -14.71
N ASN A 308 5.71 29.60 -13.58
CA ASN A 308 6.22 30.49 -12.55
C ASN A 308 7.30 31.46 -13.11
N MET A 309 8.15 30.95 -13.99
CA MET A 309 9.15 31.79 -14.66
C MET A 309 8.53 32.73 -15.69
N SER A 310 7.59 32.23 -16.49
CA SER A 310 6.91 33.06 -17.51
C SER A 310 6.19 34.24 -16.86
N ASP A 311 5.43 33.99 -15.80
CA ASP A 311 4.71 35.03 -15.04
C ASP A 311 5.64 36.07 -14.41
N ARG A 312 6.90 35.70 -14.15
CA ARG A 312 7.93 36.60 -13.57
C ARG A 312 8.94 37.11 -14.58
N ARG A 313 8.74 36.86 -15.84
CA ARG A 313 9.73 37.20 -16.89
C ARG A 313 10.16 38.68 -16.81
N ARG A 314 9.20 39.57 -16.60
CA ARG A 314 9.47 41.00 -16.40
C ARG A 314 10.22 41.30 -15.08
N GLU A 315 9.80 40.71 -13.96
CA GLU A 315 10.49 40.91 -12.66
C GLU A 315 11.95 40.45 -12.74
N ILE A 316 12.19 39.32 -13.41
CA ILE A 316 13.52 38.76 -13.68
C ILE A 316 14.30 39.71 -14.60
N GLY A 317 13.66 40.24 -15.62
CA GLY A 317 14.24 41.26 -16.51
C GLY A 317 14.68 42.55 -15.75
N TYR A 318 13.80 43.05 -14.89
CA TYR A 318 14.14 44.20 -14.03
C TYR A 318 15.30 43.88 -13.07
N MET A 319 15.30 42.73 -12.41
CA MET A 319 16.41 42.31 -11.54
C MET A 319 17.73 42.26 -12.31
N ARG A 320 17.72 41.72 -13.55
CA ARG A 320 18.91 41.71 -14.40
C ARG A 320 19.35 43.10 -14.84
N ALA A 321 18.41 44.00 -15.15
CA ALA A 321 18.70 45.39 -15.52
C ALA A 321 19.33 46.19 -14.35
N ILE A 322 18.96 45.86 -13.10
CA ILE A 322 19.54 46.46 -11.89
C ILE A 322 20.91 45.85 -11.54
N GLY A 323 21.34 44.77 -12.23
CA GLY A 323 22.66 44.16 -12.08
C GLY A 323 22.71 42.80 -11.40
N PHE A 324 21.55 42.14 -11.14
CA PHE A 324 21.56 40.77 -10.62
C PHE A 324 22.08 39.78 -11.67
N SER A 325 23.00 38.92 -11.29
CA SER A 325 23.50 37.85 -12.12
C SER A 325 22.47 36.75 -12.31
N SER A 326 22.54 35.99 -13.41
CA SER A 326 21.66 34.82 -13.64
C SER A 326 21.76 33.79 -12.52
N ASN A 327 22.93 33.65 -11.89
CA ASN A 327 23.14 32.70 -10.80
C ASN A 327 22.47 33.15 -9.49
N GLU A 328 22.37 34.49 -9.23
CA GLU A 328 21.66 35.00 -8.06
C GLU A 328 20.16 34.81 -8.20
N ILE A 329 19.62 35.02 -9.40
CA ILE A 329 18.20 34.78 -9.71
C ILE A 329 17.88 33.27 -9.61
N SER A 330 18.73 32.42 -10.18
CA SER A 330 18.60 30.96 -10.06
C SER A 330 18.60 30.51 -8.59
N ARG A 331 19.49 31.09 -7.77
CA ARG A 331 19.56 30.78 -6.33
C ARG A 331 18.29 31.21 -5.58
N LEU A 332 17.66 32.31 -5.98
CA LEU A 332 16.38 32.76 -5.41
C LEU A 332 15.26 31.73 -5.70
N LEU A 333 15.16 31.27 -6.95
CA LEU A 333 14.19 30.23 -7.35
C LEU A 333 14.46 28.89 -6.68
N PHE A 334 15.73 28.53 -6.50
CA PHE A 334 16.12 27.31 -5.78
C PHE A 334 15.63 27.32 -4.33
N ARG A 335 15.75 28.45 -3.63
CA ARG A 335 15.23 28.60 -2.26
C ARG A 335 13.70 28.43 -2.20
N GLU A 336 12.97 28.92 -3.20
CA GLU A 336 11.52 28.71 -3.32
C GLU A 336 11.19 27.24 -3.46
N ASN A 337 11.89 26.53 -4.35
CA ASN A 337 11.73 25.08 -4.55
C ASN A 337 12.07 24.27 -3.30
N ILE A 338 13.07 24.67 -2.50
CA ILE A 338 13.39 24.03 -1.22
C ILE A 338 12.21 24.15 -0.24
N ILE A 339 11.56 25.32 -0.17
CA ILE A 339 10.39 25.50 0.69
C ILE A 339 9.26 24.58 0.25
N TYR A 340 8.96 24.52 -1.07
CA TYR A 340 7.97 23.59 -1.61
C TYR A 340 8.30 22.13 -1.29
N LEU A 341 9.58 21.76 -1.36
CA LEU A 341 10.01 20.41 -1.02
C LEU A 341 9.79 20.09 0.46
N ILE A 342 10.21 20.96 1.37
CA ILE A 342 10.08 20.72 2.81
C ILE A 342 8.61 20.55 3.19
N PHE A 343 7.75 21.50 2.83
CA PHE A 343 6.33 21.42 3.15
C PHE A 343 5.64 20.31 2.34
N GLY A 344 6.06 20.10 1.09
CA GLY A 344 5.57 19.01 0.25
C GLY A 344 5.88 17.63 0.81
N THR A 345 7.06 17.42 1.37
CA THR A 345 7.42 16.17 2.03
C THR A 345 6.67 15.99 3.36
N ILE A 346 6.66 17.00 4.23
CA ILE A 346 5.98 16.94 5.53
C ILE A 346 4.49 16.61 5.38
N LEU A 347 3.82 17.15 4.38
CA LEU A 347 2.40 16.91 4.11
C LEU A 347 2.17 15.74 3.15
N GLY A 348 3.09 15.49 2.23
CA GLY A 348 3.00 14.44 1.22
C GLY A 348 3.17 13.04 1.79
N LEU A 349 4.03 12.84 2.79
CA LEU A 349 4.20 11.53 3.43
C LEU A 349 2.91 11.05 4.14
N PRO A 350 2.25 11.82 5.01
CA PRO A 350 0.96 11.40 5.59
C PRO A 350 -0.14 11.31 4.54
N PHE A 351 -0.15 12.18 3.54
CA PHE A 351 -1.09 12.10 2.42
C PHE A 351 -0.89 10.80 1.62
N GLY A 352 0.36 10.38 1.37
CA GLY A 352 0.68 9.11 0.74
C GLY A 352 0.12 7.91 1.49
N ARG A 353 0.20 7.91 2.83
CA ARG A 353 -0.43 6.88 3.66
C ARG A 353 -1.95 6.83 3.49
N GLN A 354 -2.61 8.00 3.38
CA GLN A 354 -4.06 8.04 3.12
C GLN A 354 -4.40 7.53 1.72
N LEU A 355 -3.58 7.86 0.70
CA LEU A 355 -3.72 7.32 -0.65
C LEU A 355 -3.60 5.80 -0.67
N VAL A 356 -2.63 5.25 0.06
CA VAL A 356 -2.48 3.79 0.23
C VAL A 356 -3.75 3.18 0.80
N GLY A 357 -4.31 3.77 1.87
CA GLY A 357 -5.56 3.30 2.45
C GLY A 357 -6.75 3.33 1.48
N ALA A 358 -6.86 4.37 0.67
CA ALA A 358 -7.89 4.47 -0.35
C ALA A 358 -7.67 3.46 -1.48
N TYR A 359 -6.42 3.27 -1.91
CA TYR A 359 -6.05 2.30 -2.93
C TYR A 359 -6.35 0.87 -2.48
N MET A 360 -5.98 0.49 -1.25
CA MET A 360 -6.23 -0.84 -0.72
C MET A 360 -7.72 -1.19 -0.67
N LYS A 361 -8.57 -0.26 -0.26
CA LYS A 361 -10.03 -0.46 -0.29
C LYS A 361 -10.59 -0.72 -1.69
N SER A 362 -9.94 -0.23 -2.75
CA SER A 362 -10.40 -0.42 -4.13
C SER A 362 -9.88 -1.69 -4.79
N VAL A 363 -8.80 -2.30 -4.27
CA VAL A 363 -8.18 -3.54 -4.80
C VAL A 363 -8.35 -4.74 -3.88
N GLU A 364 -9.07 -4.59 -2.79
CA GLU A 364 -9.39 -5.68 -1.87
C GLU A 364 -10.13 -6.79 -2.62
N ASN A 365 -9.63 -8.03 -2.52
CA ASN A 365 -10.23 -9.20 -3.15
C ASN A 365 -10.29 -10.40 -2.18
N ASP A 366 -10.97 -11.47 -2.60
CA ASP A 366 -11.18 -12.65 -1.75
C ASP A 366 -9.97 -13.58 -1.64
N LEU A 367 -8.94 -13.41 -2.47
CA LEU A 367 -7.78 -14.30 -2.53
C LEU A 367 -6.66 -13.89 -1.57
N TYR A 368 -6.45 -12.59 -1.37
CA TYR A 368 -5.40 -12.08 -0.49
C TYR A 368 -5.78 -10.70 0.08
N THR A 369 -5.26 -10.42 1.25
CA THR A 369 -5.37 -9.11 1.91
C THR A 369 -3.99 -8.55 2.15
N LEU A 370 -3.63 -7.48 1.44
CA LEU A 370 -2.36 -6.80 1.65
C LEU A 370 -2.47 -5.88 2.89
N PRO A 371 -1.58 -6.03 3.86
CA PRO A 371 -1.59 -5.18 5.05
C PRO A 371 -1.08 -3.78 4.72
N ILE A 372 -1.65 -2.75 5.37
CA ILE A 372 -1.19 -1.35 5.21
C ILE A 372 0.06 -1.14 6.07
N ILE A 373 1.17 -1.73 5.65
CA ILE A 373 2.47 -1.60 6.30
C ILE A 373 3.41 -0.85 5.37
N ILE A 374 3.97 0.25 5.87
CA ILE A 374 4.92 1.10 5.17
C ILE A 374 6.18 1.14 6.01
N TYR A 375 7.26 0.60 5.50
CA TYR A 375 8.54 0.61 6.20
C TYR A 375 9.20 2.00 6.16
N PRO A 376 10.03 2.35 7.14
CA PRO A 376 10.76 3.62 7.15
C PRO A 376 11.57 3.86 5.87
N ARG A 377 12.09 2.80 5.23
CA ARG A 377 12.81 2.86 3.95
C ARG A 377 12.00 3.54 2.85
N THR A 378 10.69 3.27 2.78
CA THR A 378 9.78 3.85 1.79
C THR A 378 9.61 5.34 1.96
N TYR A 379 9.50 5.84 3.20
CA TYR A 379 9.46 7.28 3.45
C TYR A 379 10.78 7.98 3.07
N VAL A 380 11.92 7.32 3.30
CA VAL A 380 13.24 7.83 2.88
C VAL A 380 13.31 7.86 1.35
N LEU A 381 12.96 6.77 0.66
CA LEU A 381 12.97 6.71 -0.81
C LEU A 381 12.05 7.74 -1.45
N ALA A 382 10.83 7.92 -0.92
CA ALA A 382 9.89 8.92 -1.40
C ALA A 382 10.43 10.36 -1.20
N THR A 383 11.10 10.63 -0.07
CA THR A 383 11.75 11.92 0.19
C THR A 383 12.90 12.17 -0.79
N VAL A 384 13.78 11.18 -1.00
CA VAL A 384 14.89 11.27 -1.97
C VAL A 384 14.34 11.46 -3.39
N GLY A 385 13.29 10.73 -3.77
CA GLY A 385 12.61 10.92 -5.06
C GLY A 385 12.06 12.34 -5.23
N GLY A 386 11.42 12.89 -4.21
CA GLY A 386 10.94 14.27 -4.18
C GLY A 386 12.08 15.30 -4.34
N ILE A 387 13.22 15.06 -3.69
CA ILE A 387 14.43 15.88 -3.87
C ILE A 387 14.90 15.84 -5.32
N ILE A 388 15.02 14.65 -5.90
CA ILE A 388 15.44 14.45 -7.29
C ILE A 388 14.49 15.19 -8.25
N PHE A 389 13.18 15.10 -8.05
CA PHE A 389 12.19 15.81 -8.88
C PHE A 389 12.40 17.31 -8.88
N ILE A 390 12.56 17.91 -7.70
CA ILE A 390 12.77 19.34 -7.57
C ILE A 390 14.12 19.78 -8.16
N LEU A 391 15.17 18.98 -8.00
CA LEU A 391 16.46 19.28 -8.60
C LEU A 391 16.39 19.26 -10.13
N ILE A 392 15.75 18.25 -10.72
CA ILE A 392 15.57 18.14 -12.18
C ILE A 392 14.72 19.32 -12.68
N ALA A 393 13.57 19.60 -12.04
CA ALA A 393 12.70 20.70 -12.43
C ALA A 393 13.43 22.06 -12.33
N HIS A 394 14.21 22.26 -11.27
CA HIS A 394 15.03 23.46 -11.11
C HIS A 394 16.10 23.59 -12.20
N PHE A 395 16.82 22.51 -12.51
CA PHE A 395 17.86 22.52 -13.55
C PHE A 395 17.26 22.85 -14.92
N LEU A 396 16.13 22.25 -15.26
CA LEU A 396 15.44 22.52 -16.54
C LEU A 396 14.93 23.96 -16.62
N SER A 397 14.30 24.47 -15.55
CA SER A 397 13.79 25.85 -15.51
C SER A 397 14.90 26.90 -15.59
N THR A 398 16.05 26.67 -14.95
CA THR A 398 17.15 27.64 -14.94
C THR A 398 17.89 27.73 -16.29
N LYS A 399 17.79 26.69 -17.14
CA LYS A 399 18.35 26.75 -18.49
C LYS A 399 17.67 27.83 -19.33
N ASP A 400 16.39 28.07 -19.11
CA ASP A 400 15.61 29.10 -19.83
C ASP A 400 15.97 30.52 -19.38
N ILE A 401 16.34 30.71 -18.09
CA ILE A 401 16.81 32.02 -17.57
C ILE A 401 18.09 32.48 -18.30
N LYS A 402 19.01 31.54 -18.54
CA LYS A 402 20.29 31.86 -19.18
C LYS A 402 20.12 32.25 -20.66
N LYS A 403 19.04 31.80 -21.30
CA LYS A 403 18.73 32.11 -22.71
C LYS A 403 17.85 33.33 -22.91
N MET A 404 17.39 33.98 -21.83
CA MET A 404 16.46 35.10 -21.90
C MET A 404 17.13 36.37 -22.49
N ASP A 405 16.60 36.88 -23.60
CA ASP A 405 17.00 38.15 -24.16
C ASP A 405 16.37 39.30 -23.38
N LEU A 406 17.24 40.14 -22.74
CA LEU A 406 16.82 41.28 -21.93
C LEU A 406 16.11 42.35 -22.74
N VAL A 407 16.52 42.56 -24.00
CA VAL A 407 15.98 43.62 -24.84
C VAL A 407 14.54 43.28 -25.24
N GLU A 408 14.30 42.02 -25.56
CA GLU A 408 12.96 41.50 -25.90
C GLU A 408 12.00 41.58 -24.70
N VAL A 409 12.48 41.20 -23.51
CA VAL A 409 11.65 41.16 -22.28
C VAL A 409 11.25 42.55 -21.82
N LEU A 410 12.12 43.55 -22.00
CA LEU A 410 11.85 44.93 -21.60
C LEU A 410 11.07 45.73 -22.66
N LYS A 411 11.11 45.33 -23.95
CA LYS A 411 10.42 46.01 -25.04
C LYS A 411 9.04 45.44 -25.36
N SER A 412 8.74 44.21 -24.95
CA SER A 412 7.47 43.54 -25.23
C SER A 412 6.32 44.23 -24.49
N PRO A 413 5.39 44.96 -25.15
CA PRO A 413 4.11 45.30 -24.56
C PRO A 413 3.31 43.98 -24.37
N GLU A 414 2.33 44.03 -23.49
CA GLU A 414 1.42 42.87 -23.25
C GLU A 414 0.75 42.39 -24.53
#